data_27654f879bb2aa2678d503231fd06879
#
_entry.id   27654f879bb2aa2678d503231fd06879
#
_cell.length_a   1.000
_cell.length_b   1.000
_cell.length_c   1.000
_cell.angle_alpha   90.00
_cell.angle_beta   90.00
_cell.angle_gamma   90.00
#
_symmetry.space_group_name_H-M   'P 1'
#
loop_
_entity.id
_entity.type
_entity.pdbx_description
1 polymer ?
#
loop_
_entity_poly.entity_id
_entity_poly.type
_entity_poly.pdbx_seq_one_letter_code
_entity_poly.pdbx_strand_id
1 'polypeptide(L)'
;VLYYDQYQKVVGWGPDIADALAPTGYPKPGVQKVEWFKLQLMLSGNTYIDPINLPPLPPGKSEIDVAADYLFHLRQAMRNQLQKTLGEVFNREERNIRYYLTVPAIWNDAGKAATRAAAIQAGFLRDENDNRLTLITEPEAAAMFCSKTGLLNLKIHDAVLIVDCGGGTVDLIAYEVEEEQPFSVAECTAGSGDSCGSTALNRNFSNILRAKIRKMKLPDGSKTAGKVYAKCIMDFENRIKADFRNNGQKWAVDVGIEAEFPEAGIEEGYMTFTNEEILQCFEPVVNRILELVRNQIIAIQAQNRSLQVSNMTSKQFTPSAN
;
A
#
# COMPACT_ATOMS: atom_id res chain seq x y z
N VAL A 1 2.51 1.67 8.82
CA VAL A 1 2.14 2.76 9.72
C VAL A 1 3.16 2.87 10.84
N LEU A 2 3.55 4.10 11.17
CA LEU A 2 4.39 4.45 12.32
C LEU A 2 3.66 5.47 13.20
N TYR A 3 3.95 5.46 14.47
CA TYR A 3 3.45 6.45 15.43
C TYR A 3 4.65 7.08 16.14
N TYR A 4 4.73 8.40 16.11
CA TYR A 4 5.81 9.17 16.74
C TYR A 4 5.28 9.98 17.90
N ASP A 5 6.05 10.02 19.00
CA ASP A 5 5.78 10.94 20.10
C ASP A 5 6.30 12.36 19.80
N GLN A 6 6.10 13.28 20.73
CA GLN A 6 6.54 14.66 20.62
C GLN A 6 8.09 14.83 20.54
N TYR A 7 8.85 13.79 20.89
CA TYR A 7 10.31 13.75 20.81
C TYR A 7 10.82 13.04 19.54
N GLN A 8 9.95 12.78 18.59
CA GLN A 8 10.24 12.09 17.32
C GLN A 8 10.72 10.64 17.49
N LYS A 9 10.35 10.01 18.62
CA LYS A 9 10.60 8.59 18.86
C LYS A 9 9.41 7.76 18.39
N VAL A 10 9.68 6.64 17.74
CA VAL A 10 8.64 5.67 17.35
C VAL A 10 8.10 5.00 18.62
N VAL A 11 6.81 5.15 18.87
CA VAL A 11 6.07 4.56 19.99
C VAL A 11 5.04 3.51 19.55
N GLY A 12 4.94 3.28 18.23
CA GLY A 12 4.12 2.21 17.68
C GLY A 12 4.43 1.99 16.20
N TRP A 13 4.38 0.74 15.74
CA TRP A 13 4.60 0.36 14.36
C TRP A 13 3.85 -0.93 14.02
N GLY A 14 3.39 -1.07 12.77
CA GLY A 14 2.67 -2.28 12.34
C GLY A 14 1.55 -2.66 13.33
N PRO A 15 1.55 -3.89 13.87
CA PRO A 15 0.59 -4.35 14.87
C PRO A 15 0.91 -3.92 16.30
N ASP A 16 2.14 -3.49 16.59
CA ASP A 16 2.58 -3.10 17.93
C ASP A 16 2.31 -1.62 18.18
N ILE A 17 1.07 -1.33 18.61
CA ILE A 17 0.52 0.01 18.72
C ILE A 17 -0.02 0.35 20.13
N ALA A 18 0.15 -0.55 21.11
CA ALA A 18 -0.43 -0.39 22.44
C ALA A 18 0.04 0.89 23.14
N ASP A 19 1.31 1.28 22.94
CA ASP A 19 1.84 2.51 23.52
C ASP A 19 1.46 3.78 22.75
N ALA A 20 1.04 3.64 21.50
CA ALA A 20 0.68 4.76 20.64
C ALA A 20 -0.78 5.17 20.75
N LEU A 21 -1.68 4.23 21.02
CA LEU A 21 -3.13 4.46 21.01
C LEU A 21 -3.71 4.55 22.42
N ALA A 22 -4.71 5.41 22.56
CA ALA A 22 -5.60 5.42 23.71
C ALA A 22 -6.60 4.23 23.62
N PRO A 23 -7.28 3.85 24.72
CA PRO A 23 -8.31 2.80 24.71
C PRO A 23 -9.44 3.04 23.69
N THR A 24 -9.61 4.27 23.26
CA THR A 24 -10.56 4.67 22.20
C THR A 24 -10.13 4.32 20.80
N GLY A 25 -8.91 3.78 20.61
CA GLY A 25 -8.33 3.47 19.28
C GLY A 25 -7.70 4.67 18.54
N TYR A 26 -7.71 5.87 19.16
CA TYR A 26 -7.06 7.05 18.57
C TYR A 26 -5.65 7.22 19.10
N PRO A 27 -4.76 7.90 18.34
CA PRO A 27 -3.45 8.29 18.87
C PRO A 27 -3.58 9.04 20.19
N LYS A 28 -2.70 8.72 21.14
CA LYS A 28 -2.60 9.45 22.42
C LYS A 28 -2.26 10.94 22.15
N PRO A 29 -2.58 11.85 23.07
CA PRO A 29 -2.17 13.25 22.95
C PRO A 29 -0.65 13.38 22.71
N GLY A 30 -0.26 14.16 21.71
CA GLY A 30 1.13 14.34 21.32
C GLY A 30 1.73 13.22 20.46
N VAL A 31 0.92 12.21 20.09
CA VAL A 31 1.33 11.16 19.17
C VAL A 31 0.85 11.45 17.75
N GLN A 32 1.77 11.48 16.80
CA GLN A 32 1.49 11.64 15.37
C GLN A 32 1.47 10.28 14.68
N LYS A 33 0.38 9.95 13.98
CA LYS A 33 0.31 8.81 13.06
C LYS A 33 0.93 9.19 11.72
N VAL A 34 1.83 8.36 11.20
CA VAL A 34 2.48 8.53 9.89
C VAL A 34 2.22 7.30 9.04
N GLU A 35 1.62 7.52 7.89
CA GLU A 35 1.27 6.48 6.92
C GLU A 35 1.58 6.96 5.50
N TRP A 36 1.62 6.02 4.53
CA TRP A 36 1.90 6.26 3.11
C TRP A 36 3.26 6.90 2.81
N PHE A 37 4.18 6.88 3.78
CA PHE A 37 5.52 7.46 3.64
C PHE A 37 6.34 6.82 2.51
N LYS A 38 6.05 5.56 2.14
CA LYS A 38 6.66 4.92 0.97
C LYS A 38 6.45 5.76 -0.30
N LEU A 39 5.27 6.36 -0.46
CA LEU A 39 4.97 7.20 -1.62
C LEU A 39 5.82 8.47 -1.65
N GLN A 40 6.28 8.95 -0.50
CA GLN A 40 7.10 10.16 -0.41
C GLN A 40 8.54 9.95 -0.90
N LEU A 41 9.04 8.70 -0.89
CA LEU A 41 10.34 8.35 -1.48
C LEU A 41 10.39 8.58 -3.01
N MET A 42 9.22 8.71 -3.67
CA MET A 42 9.10 8.95 -5.11
C MET A 42 9.02 10.42 -5.50
N LEU A 43 8.84 11.35 -4.56
CA LEU A 43 8.54 12.76 -4.87
C LEU A 43 9.67 13.47 -5.64
N SER A 44 10.90 13.01 -5.53
CA SER A 44 12.03 13.57 -6.25
C SER A 44 11.96 13.25 -7.75
N GLY A 45 11.19 14.06 -8.50
CA GLY A 45 11.15 14.00 -9.97
C GLY A 45 10.03 13.14 -10.57
N ASN A 46 9.02 12.74 -9.79
CA ASN A 46 7.89 11.98 -10.31
C ASN A 46 6.60 12.83 -10.35
N THR A 47 5.99 12.93 -11.53
CA THR A 47 4.75 13.70 -11.78
C THR A 47 3.47 12.94 -11.40
N TYR A 48 3.57 11.65 -11.06
CA TYR A 48 2.40 10.79 -10.80
C TYR A 48 1.83 10.89 -9.39
N ILE A 49 2.54 11.52 -8.45
CA ILE A 49 2.08 11.69 -7.07
C ILE A 49 1.83 13.17 -6.80
N ASP A 50 0.60 13.48 -6.39
CA ASP A 50 0.28 14.81 -5.89
C ASP A 50 0.75 14.95 -4.42
N PRO A 51 1.79 15.76 -4.15
CA PRO A 51 2.33 15.93 -2.80
C PRO A 51 1.32 16.50 -1.80
N ILE A 52 0.32 17.26 -2.30
CA ILE A 52 -0.70 17.94 -1.48
C ILE A 52 -1.56 16.93 -0.71
N ASN A 53 -1.68 15.71 -1.22
CA ASN A 53 -2.53 14.67 -0.65
C ASN A 53 -1.79 13.69 0.26
N LEU A 54 -0.47 13.85 0.46
CA LEU A 54 0.28 12.99 1.36
C LEU A 54 0.28 13.54 2.80
N PRO A 55 0.18 12.65 3.81
CA PRO A 55 0.29 13.07 5.20
C PRO A 55 1.64 13.73 5.49
N PRO A 56 1.68 14.77 6.34
CA PRO A 56 2.94 15.41 6.69
C PRO A 56 3.85 14.45 7.46
N LEU A 57 5.15 14.54 7.17
CA LEU A 57 6.17 13.84 7.93
C LEU A 57 6.34 14.47 9.32
N PRO A 58 6.92 13.74 10.29
CA PRO A 58 7.27 14.31 11.58
C PRO A 58 8.25 15.47 11.43
N PRO A 59 8.15 16.52 12.25
CA PRO A 59 9.07 17.65 12.18
C PRO A 59 10.54 17.22 12.26
N GLY A 60 11.35 17.68 11.31
CA GLY A 60 12.79 17.39 11.26
C GLY A 60 13.17 16.00 10.72
N LYS A 61 12.20 15.18 10.28
CA LYS A 61 12.46 13.90 9.61
C LYS A 61 12.22 14.02 8.11
N SER A 62 13.12 13.44 7.34
CA SER A 62 12.94 13.22 5.90
C SER A 62 12.13 11.95 5.64
N GLU A 63 11.69 11.76 4.39
CA GLU A 63 11.07 10.53 3.91
C GLU A 63 11.98 9.31 4.07
N ILE A 64 13.30 9.49 3.91
CA ILE A 64 14.30 8.44 4.11
C ILE A 64 14.36 8.07 5.59
N ASP A 65 14.35 9.04 6.52
CA ASP A 65 14.38 8.78 7.95
C ASP A 65 13.16 7.97 8.40
N VAL A 66 11.97 8.33 7.92
CA VAL A 66 10.73 7.62 8.27
C VAL A 66 10.73 6.20 7.69
N ALA A 67 11.19 6.03 6.45
CA ALA A 67 11.34 4.72 5.84
C ALA A 67 12.38 3.87 6.59
N ALA A 68 13.49 4.47 7.02
CA ALA A 68 14.52 3.82 7.81
C ALA A 68 14.01 3.39 9.18
N ASP A 69 13.23 4.21 9.87
CA ASP A 69 12.61 3.86 11.14
C ASP A 69 11.69 2.64 10.99
N TYR A 70 10.88 2.60 9.92
CA TYR A 70 10.03 1.43 9.64
C TYR A 70 10.87 0.17 9.35
N LEU A 71 11.86 0.27 8.49
CA LEU A 71 12.75 -0.82 8.13
C LEU A 71 13.55 -1.32 9.34
N PHE A 72 13.96 -0.42 10.25
CA PHE A 72 14.61 -0.78 11.50
C PHE A 72 13.74 -1.72 12.35
N HIS A 73 12.49 -1.34 12.59
CA HIS A 73 11.56 -2.16 13.36
C HIS A 73 11.26 -3.49 12.67
N LEU A 74 11.07 -3.48 11.35
CA LEU A 74 10.90 -4.70 10.56
C LEU A 74 12.11 -5.62 10.68
N ARG A 75 13.32 -5.07 10.60
CA ARG A 75 14.57 -5.83 10.80
C ARG A 75 14.64 -6.44 12.20
N GLN A 76 14.27 -5.71 13.25
CA GLN A 76 14.24 -6.25 14.60
C GLN A 76 13.25 -7.41 14.74
N ALA A 77 12.05 -7.27 14.20
CA ALA A 77 11.05 -8.35 14.19
C ALA A 77 11.55 -9.59 13.44
N MET A 78 12.13 -9.39 12.25
CA MET A 78 12.75 -10.47 11.47
C MET A 78 13.89 -11.16 12.24
N ARG A 79 14.81 -10.40 12.84
CA ARG A 79 15.91 -10.95 13.63
C ARG A 79 15.39 -11.79 14.80
N ASN A 80 14.41 -11.28 15.53
CA ASN A 80 13.80 -11.99 16.65
C ASN A 80 13.17 -13.31 16.20
N GLN A 81 12.48 -13.31 15.04
CA GLN A 81 11.89 -14.53 14.50
C GLN A 81 12.94 -15.52 14.03
N LEU A 82 13.97 -15.08 13.30
CA LEU A 82 15.06 -15.93 12.85
C LEU A 82 15.87 -16.50 14.03
N GLN A 83 16.11 -15.69 15.07
CA GLN A 83 16.75 -16.16 16.29
C GLN A 83 15.95 -17.28 16.97
N LYS A 84 14.62 -17.15 17.05
CA LYS A 84 13.76 -18.19 17.61
C LYS A 84 13.77 -19.48 16.78
N THR A 85 13.82 -19.35 15.44
CA THR A 85 13.73 -20.50 14.53
C THR A 85 15.07 -21.21 14.32
N LEU A 86 16.17 -20.45 14.20
CA LEU A 86 17.48 -20.95 13.80
C LEU A 86 18.52 -20.95 14.93
N GLY A 87 18.26 -20.25 16.04
CA GLY A 87 19.15 -20.21 17.21
C GLY A 87 20.57 -19.80 16.86
N GLU A 88 21.54 -20.64 17.27
CA GLU A 88 22.98 -20.40 17.08
C GLU A 88 23.39 -20.34 15.59
N VAL A 89 22.66 -21.01 14.71
CA VAL A 89 22.91 -20.92 13.26
C VAL A 89 22.69 -19.50 12.78
N PHE A 90 21.62 -18.84 13.24
CA PHE A 90 21.37 -17.43 12.90
C PHE A 90 22.52 -16.53 13.40
N ASN A 91 22.96 -16.68 14.64
CA ASN A 91 24.04 -15.86 15.21
C ASN A 91 25.32 -15.94 14.36
N ARG A 92 25.65 -17.13 13.88
CA ARG A 92 26.82 -17.35 13.04
C ARG A 92 26.69 -16.79 11.63
N GLU A 93 25.50 -16.96 11.03
CA GLU A 93 25.25 -16.66 9.62
C GLU A 93 24.63 -15.27 9.37
N GLU A 94 24.25 -14.52 10.41
CA GLU A 94 23.58 -13.22 10.25
C GLU A 94 24.34 -12.26 9.32
N ARG A 95 25.67 -12.30 9.34
CA ARG A 95 26.50 -11.44 8.48
C ARG A 95 26.46 -11.80 7.00
N ASN A 96 26.04 -13.03 6.70
CA ASN A 96 25.98 -13.57 5.33
C ASN A 96 24.57 -13.47 4.72
N ILE A 97 23.59 -12.95 5.46
CA ILE A 97 22.23 -12.79 4.97
C ILE A 97 22.22 -11.82 3.77
N ARG A 98 21.63 -12.27 2.68
CA ARG A 98 21.30 -11.44 1.52
C ARG A 98 19.85 -10.99 1.62
N TYR A 99 19.61 -9.73 1.29
CA TYR A 99 18.29 -9.10 1.36
C TYR A 99 17.79 -8.81 -0.05
N TYR A 100 16.52 -9.05 -0.26
CA TYR A 100 15.79 -8.64 -1.45
C TYR A 100 14.66 -7.72 -1.00
N LEU A 101 14.68 -6.46 -1.42
CA LEU A 101 13.60 -5.53 -1.20
C LEU A 101 12.93 -5.23 -2.54
N THR A 102 11.60 -5.27 -2.53
CA THR A 102 10.82 -4.93 -3.72
C THR A 102 10.49 -3.44 -3.73
N VAL A 103 10.52 -2.86 -4.91
CA VAL A 103 10.13 -1.48 -5.20
C VAL A 103 9.14 -1.44 -6.37
N PRO A 104 8.23 -0.46 -6.43
CA PRO A 104 7.35 -0.29 -7.58
C PRO A 104 8.14 -0.18 -8.89
N ALA A 105 7.60 -0.72 -9.99
CA ALA A 105 8.28 -0.69 -11.29
C ALA A 105 8.44 0.74 -11.83
N ILE A 106 7.50 1.63 -11.50
CA ILE A 106 7.54 3.05 -11.92
C ILE A 106 8.58 3.89 -11.16
N TRP A 107 9.27 3.32 -10.16
CA TRP A 107 10.27 4.08 -9.41
C TRP A 107 11.51 4.35 -10.25
N ASN A 108 11.91 5.62 -10.27
CA ASN A 108 13.15 6.07 -10.86
C ASN A 108 14.38 5.72 -9.97
N ASP A 109 15.55 6.03 -10.47
CA ASP A 109 16.80 5.74 -9.75
C ASP A 109 16.90 6.50 -8.42
N ALA A 110 16.28 7.69 -8.30
CA ALA A 110 16.24 8.44 -7.05
C ALA A 110 15.43 7.70 -5.98
N GLY A 111 14.26 7.15 -6.30
CA GLY A 111 13.45 6.36 -5.38
C GLY A 111 14.15 5.06 -4.94
N LYS A 112 14.85 4.39 -5.88
CA LYS A 112 15.68 3.22 -5.59
C LYS A 112 16.85 3.56 -4.68
N ALA A 113 17.55 4.67 -4.95
CA ALA A 113 18.65 5.16 -4.10
C ALA A 113 18.16 5.54 -2.69
N ALA A 114 17.01 6.22 -2.58
CA ALA A 114 16.39 6.56 -1.30
C ALA A 114 16.03 5.29 -0.48
N THR A 115 15.49 4.26 -1.15
CA THR A 115 15.21 2.96 -0.51
C THR A 115 16.49 2.29 0.01
N ARG A 116 17.57 2.32 -0.78
CA ARG A 116 18.86 1.78 -0.35
C ARG A 116 19.42 2.56 0.84
N ALA A 117 19.35 3.89 0.81
CA ALA A 117 19.77 4.76 1.91
C ALA A 117 19.00 4.46 3.20
N ALA A 118 17.67 4.31 3.12
CA ALA A 118 16.84 3.90 4.24
C ALA A 118 17.23 2.51 4.79
N ALA A 119 17.57 1.55 3.94
CA ALA A 119 18.03 0.23 4.35
C ALA A 119 19.40 0.25 5.05
N ILE A 120 20.32 1.13 4.61
CA ILE A 120 21.61 1.35 5.30
C ILE A 120 21.34 1.95 6.68
N GLN A 121 20.56 3.01 6.76
CA GLN A 121 20.21 3.70 8.00
C GLN A 121 19.49 2.78 9.00
N ALA A 122 18.65 1.86 8.50
CA ALA A 122 17.98 0.82 9.30
C ALA A 122 18.92 -0.33 9.74
N GLY A 123 20.16 -0.36 9.27
CA GLY A 123 21.18 -1.34 9.63
C GLY A 123 21.07 -2.69 8.91
N PHE A 124 20.34 -2.78 7.78
CA PHE A 124 20.39 -3.95 6.90
C PHE A 124 21.76 -4.07 6.24
N LEU A 125 22.36 -2.96 5.89
CA LEU A 125 23.65 -2.81 5.24
C LEU A 125 24.59 -2.02 6.14
N ARG A 126 25.90 -2.18 5.93
CA ARG A 126 26.94 -1.44 6.67
C ARG A 126 27.16 -0.06 6.07
N ASP A 127 27.21 0.00 4.75
CA ASP A 127 27.51 1.18 3.95
C ASP A 127 27.02 1.00 2.50
N GLU A 128 27.28 1.98 1.66
CA GLU A 128 26.87 1.99 0.25
C GLU A 128 27.51 0.89 -0.60
N ASN A 129 28.67 0.38 -0.20
CA ASN A 129 29.41 -0.68 -0.91
C ASN A 129 28.97 -2.08 -0.50
N ASP A 130 28.08 -2.21 0.48
CA ASP A 130 27.57 -3.50 0.93
C ASP A 130 26.62 -4.08 -0.14
N ASN A 131 27.03 -5.16 -0.77
CA ASN A 131 26.33 -5.79 -1.89
C ASN A 131 25.30 -6.85 -1.46
N ARG A 132 24.98 -6.94 -0.16
CA ARG A 132 24.00 -7.91 0.34
C ARG A 132 22.55 -7.54 0.07
N LEU A 133 22.26 -6.33 -0.42
CA LEU A 133 20.92 -5.90 -0.81
C LEU A 133 20.78 -5.85 -2.34
N THR A 134 19.80 -6.59 -2.84
CA THR A 134 19.30 -6.47 -4.20
C THR A 134 17.92 -5.82 -4.18
N LEU A 135 17.74 -4.78 -4.98
CA LEU A 135 16.42 -4.20 -5.25
C LEU A 135 15.87 -4.83 -6.54
N ILE A 136 14.67 -5.35 -6.46
CA ILE A 136 13.92 -5.89 -7.60
C ILE A 136 12.57 -5.18 -7.69
N THR A 137 11.95 -5.21 -8.86
CA THR A 137 10.61 -4.62 -8.98
C THR A 137 9.54 -5.55 -8.40
N GLU A 138 8.46 -4.97 -7.86
CA GLU A 138 7.32 -5.73 -7.32
C GLU A 138 6.72 -6.67 -8.37
N PRO A 139 6.46 -6.23 -9.63
CA PRO A 139 5.96 -7.14 -10.66
C PRO A 139 6.95 -8.23 -11.09
N GLU A 140 8.27 -7.94 -11.09
CA GLU A 140 9.30 -8.98 -11.36
C GLU A 140 9.25 -10.09 -10.32
N ALA A 141 9.20 -9.72 -9.03
CA ALA A 141 9.06 -10.68 -7.94
C ALA A 141 7.75 -11.49 -8.06
N ALA A 142 6.65 -10.85 -8.48
CA ALA A 142 5.37 -11.51 -8.71
C ALA A 142 5.45 -12.52 -9.87
N ALA A 143 6.08 -12.17 -10.99
CA ALA A 143 6.27 -13.06 -12.13
C ALA A 143 7.08 -14.30 -11.74
N MET A 144 8.19 -14.11 -11.02
CA MET A 144 9.03 -15.20 -10.52
C MET A 144 8.27 -16.14 -9.57
N PHE A 145 7.43 -15.58 -8.68
CA PHE A 145 6.61 -16.37 -7.77
C PHE A 145 5.56 -17.20 -8.54
N CYS A 146 4.85 -16.58 -9.49
CA CYS A 146 3.82 -17.25 -10.27
C CYS A 146 4.37 -18.39 -11.12
N SER A 147 5.54 -18.20 -11.72
CA SER A 147 6.23 -19.27 -12.45
C SER A 147 6.62 -20.42 -11.53
N LYS A 148 7.26 -20.14 -10.40
CA LYS A 148 7.73 -21.16 -9.45
C LYS A 148 6.60 -21.98 -8.82
N THR A 149 5.44 -21.35 -8.60
CA THR A 149 4.28 -22.03 -7.98
C THR A 149 3.42 -22.80 -8.96
N GLY A 150 3.76 -22.76 -10.27
CA GLY A 150 2.96 -23.43 -11.31
C GLY A 150 1.60 -22.77 -11.56
N LEU A 151 1.39 -21.55 -11.06
CA LEU A 151 0.17 -20.76 -11.33
C LEU A 151 0.07 -20.36 -12.80
N LEU A 152 1.21 -20.26 -13.47
CA LEU A 152 1.33 -19.96 -14.88
C LEU A 152 2.09 -21.10 -15.57
N ASN A 153 1.46 -21.72 -16.57
CA ASN A 153 2.11 -22.72 -17.42
C ASN A 153 2.69 -21.99 -18.65
N LEU A 154 3.75 -21.22 -18.41
CA LEU A 154 4.39 -20.38 -19.40
C LEU A 154 5.41 -21.14 -20.20
N LYS A 155 5.46 -20.85 -21.50
CA LYS A 155 6.44 -21.38 -22.46
C LYS A 155 7.30 -20.24 -22.99
N ILE A 156 8.45 -20.59 -23.54
CA ILE A 156 9.32 -19.67 -24.26
C ILE A 156 8.51 -18.85 -25.28
N HIS A 157 8.74 -17.56 -25.32
CA HIS A 157 8.02 -16.56 -26.12
C HIS A 157 6.58 -16.24 -25.71
N ASP A 158 6.06 -16.83 -24.65
CA ASP A 158 4.79 -16.35 -24.06
C ASP A 158 5.01 -14.96 -23.47
N ALA A 159 4.07 -14.06 -23.75
CA ALA A 159 4.04 -12.74 -23.11
C ALA A 159 3.09 -12.77 -21.92
N VAL A 160 3.53 -12.22 -20.79
CA VAL A 160 2.76 -12.12 -19.54
C VAL A 160 2.67 -10.67 -19.11
N LEU A 161 1.47 -10.17 -18.90
CA LEU A 161 1.22 -8.87 -18.29
C LEU A 161 0.99 -9.03 -16.79
N ILE A 162 1.88 -8.49 -15.98
CA ILE A 162 1.69 -8.37 -14.53
C ILE A 162 1.00 -7.04 -14.26
N VAL A 163 -0.10 -7.10 -13.52
CA VAL A 163 -0.86 -5.94 -13.06
C VAL A 163 -0.85 -5.97 -11.53
N ASP A 164 0.03 -5.19 -10.94
CA ASP A 164 0.14 -5.08 -9.47
C ASP A 164 -0.72 -3.91 -8.98
N CYS A 165 -1.88 -4.24 -8.44
CA CYS A 165 -2.80 -3.26 -7.85
C CYS A 165 -2.50 -3.12 -6.35
N GLY A 166 -1.50 -2.32 -6.02
CA GLY A 166 -1.01 -2.12 -4.66
C GLY A 166 -1.84 -1.14 -3.81
N GLY A 167 -1.31 -0.86 -2.63
CA GLY A 167 -1.92 0.11 -1.71
C GLY A 167 -1.82 1.55 -2.20
N GLY A 168 -0.66 1.97 -2.67
CA GLY A 168 -0.38 3.34 -3.14
C GLY A 168 -0.40 3.49 -4.65
N THR A 169 0.22 2.55 -5.33
CA THR A 169 0.43 2.55 -6.78
C THR A 169 -0.27 1.37 -7.45
N VAL A 170 -0.46 1.50 -8.74
CA VAL A 170 -0.76 0.40 -9.65
C VAL A 170 0.36 0.37 -10.66
N ASP A 171 1.04 -0.77 -10.76
CA ASP A 171 2.20 -0.96 -11.62
C ASP A 171 1.90 -2.07 -12.64
N LEU A 172 2.20 -1.79 -13.91
CA LEU A 172 1.98 -2.71 -15.02
C LEU A 172 3.28 -2.90 -15.79
N ILE A 173 3.65 -4.15 -16.01
CA ILE A 173 4.80 -4.49 -16.83
C ILE A 173 4.53 -5.79 -17.59
N ALA A 174 4.97 -5.84 -18.82
CA ALA A 174 4.87 -7.05 -19.63
C ALA A 174 6.25 -7.67 -19.81
N TYR A 175 6.30 -8.97 -19.58
CA TYR A 175 7.47 -9.80 -19.73
C TYR A 175 7.27 -10.83 -20.83
N GLU A 176 8.32 -11.14 -21.55
CA GLU A 176 8.43 -12.32 -22.41
C GLU A 176 9.25 -13.38 -21.70
N VAL A 177 8.84 -14.63 -21.78
CA VAL A 177 9.62 -15.76 -21.26
C VAL A 177 10.77 -16.06 -22.23
N GLU A 178 12.01 -15.93 -21.75
CA GLU A 178 13.22 -16.25 -22.50
C GLU A 178 13.66 -17.70 -22.30
N GLU A 179 13.55 -18.19 -21.05
CA GLU A 179 13.93 -19.55 -20.68
C GLU A 179 12.94 -20.14 -19.68
N GLU A 180 12.64 -21.43 -19.79
CA GLU A 180 11.78 -22.14 -18.84
C GLU A 180 12.56 -22.71 -17.65
N GLN A 181 13.82 -23.11 -17.87
CA GLN A 181 14.68 -23.69 -16.84
C GLN A 181 16.17 -23.37 -17.07
N PRO A 182 16.79 -22.48 -16.26
CA PRO A 182 16.15 -21.70 -15.18
C PRO A 182 15.16 -20.69 -15.78
N PHE A 183 14.07 -20.43 -15.05
CA PHE A 183 13.08 -19.45 -15.54
C PHE A 183 13.69 -18.06 -15.63
N SER A 184 13.65 -17.48 -16.82
CA SER A 184 14.06 -16.10 -17.07
C SER A 184 13.03 -15.37 -17.93
N VAL A 185 12.91 -14.09 -17.69
CA VAL A 185 12.00 -13.19 -18.40
C VAL A 185 12.73 -11.89 -18.78
N ALA A 186 12.37 -11.34 -19.92
CA ALA A 186 12.79 -10.00 -20.33
C ALA A 186 11.58 -9.07 -20.44
N GLU A 187 11.76 -7.79 -20.12
CA GLU A 187 10.74 -6.79 -20.38
C GLU A 187 10.45 -6.70 -21.88
N CYS A 188 9.20 -6.85 -22.26
CA CYS A 188 8.80 -6.76 -23.66
C CYS A 188 8.07 -5.47 -24.01
N THR A 189 7.64 -4.70 -23.04
CA THR A 189 7.09 -3.33 -23.21
C THR A 189 7.62 -2.44 -22.11
N ALA A 190 7.65 -1.12 -22.35
CA ALA A 190 7.94 -0.17 -21.28
C ALA A 190 6.87 -0.31 -20.17
N GLY A 191 7.31 -0.45 -18.94
CA GLY A 191 6.42 -0.47 -17.79
C GLY A 191 5.60 0.81 -17.70
N SER A 192 4.39 0.70 -17.16
CA SER A 192 3.50 1.83 -16.88
C SER A 192 2.89 1.70 -15.49
N GLY A 193 2.34 2.78 -14.97
CA GLY A 193 1.69 2.77 -13.66
C GLY A 193 1.10 4.13 -13.33
N ASP A 194 0.42 4.17 -12.18
CA ASP A 194 -0.14 5.41 -11.65
C ASP A 194 -0.31 5.31 -10.13
N SER A 195 -0.48 6.46 -9.46
CA SER A 195 -0.79 6.53 -8.02
C SER A 195 -2.29 6.30 -7.74
N CYS A 196 -2.88 5.33 -8.43
CA CYS A 196 -4.30 4.95 -8.31
C CYS A 196 -4.50 3.64 -7.53
N GLY A 197 -3.62 3.31 -6.59
CA GLY A 197 -3.78 2.17 -5.70
C GLY A 197 -4.96 2.32 -4.72
N SER A 198 -5.14 1.35 -3.82
CA SER A 198 -6.32 1.28 -2.96
C SER A 198 -6.49 2.48 -2.01
N THR A 199 -5.44 3.26 -1.74
CA THR A 199 -5.52 4.52 -0.99
C THR A 199 -6.29 5.61 -1.73
N ALA A 200 -6.37 5.54 -3.07
CA ALA A 200 -7.21 6.44 -3.85
C ALA A 200 -8.69 6.27 -3.52
N LEU A 201 -9.13 5.03 -3.22
CA LEU A 201 -10.49 4.76 -2.75
C LEU A 201 -10.78 5.50 -1.44
N ASN A 202 -9.82 5.50 -0.50
CA ASN A 202 -9.96 6.18 0.79
C ASN A 202 -10.07 7.70 0.61
N ARG A 203 -9.30 8.28 -0.33
CA ARG A 203 -9.41 9.72 -0.66
C ARG A 203 -10.79 10.06 -1.23
N ASN A 204 -11.27 9.26 -2.17
CA ASN A 204 -12.58 9.45 -2.77
C ASN A 204 -13.69 9.34 -1.72
N PHE A 205 -13.64 8.31 -0.87
CA PHE A 205 -14.58 8.15 0.25
C PHE A 205 -14.50 9.32 1.25
N SER A 206 -13.30 9.78 1.58
CA SER A 206 -13.11 10.95 2.45
C SER A 206 -13.82 12.20 1.91
N ASN A 207 -13.80 12.42 0.60
CA ASN A 207 -14.49 13.56 -0.03
C ASN A 207 -16.01 13.46 0.14
N ILE A 208 -16.59 12.28 -0.11
CA ILE A 208 -18.01 12.02 0.09
C ILE A 208 -18.39 12.20 1.55
N LEU A 209 -17.62 11.60 2.46
CA LEU A 209 -17.85 11.69 3.89
C LEU A 209 -17.78 13.13 4.42
N ARG A 210 -16.80 13.92 3.98
CA ARG A 210 -16.71 15.34 4.32
C ARG A 210 -17.91 16.13 3.83
N ALA A 211 -18.41 15.83 2.63
CA ALA A 211 -19.63 16.46 2.12
C ALA A 211 -20.88 16.13 2.97
N LYS A 212 -21.01 14.88 3.43
CA LYS A 212 -22.08 14.46 4.35
C LYS A 212 -21.92 15.14 5.72
N ILE A 213 -20.73 15.17 6.31
CA ILE A 213 -20.47 15.81 7.61
C ILE A 213 -20.80 17.31 7.57
N ARG A 214 -20.50 18.02 6.47
CA ARG A 214 -20.86 19.44 6.33
C ARG A 214 -22.37 19.67 6.46
N LYS A 215 -23.21 18.72 6.03
CA LYS A 215 -24.67 18.81 6.16
C LYS A 215 -25.15 18.70 7.60
N MET A 216 -24.29 18.25 8.54
CA MET A 216 -24.60 18.27 9.97
C MET A 216 -24.63 19.70 10.54
N LYS A 217 -24.08 20.69 9.84
CA LYS A 217 -24.04 22.10 10.27
C LYS A 217 -23.47 22.31 11.67
N LEU A 218 -22.50 21.50 12.06
CA LEU A 218 -21.82 21.59 13.36
C LEU A 218 -20.80 22.75 13.36
N PRO A 219 -20.48 23.33 14.54
CA PRO A 219 -19.42 24.32 14.66
C PRO A 219 -18.07 23.79 14.19
N ASP A 220 -17.22 24.68 13.67
CA ASP A 220 -15.86 24.33 13.29
C ASP A 220 -15.09 23.73 14.48
N GLY A 221 -14.29 22.68 14.19
CA GLY A 221 -13.55 21.97 15.23
C GLY A 221 -14.40 21.08 16.14
N SER A 222 -15.66 20.81 15.79
CA SER A 222 -16.54 19.94 16.54
C SER A 222 -15.94 18.54 16.76
N LYS A 223 -15.83 18.12 18.02
CA LYS A 223 -15.40 16.75 18.37
C LYS A 223 -16.33 15.69 17.79
N THR A 224 -17.63 16.00 17.65
CA THR A 224 -18.62 15.10 17.04
C THR A 224 -18.30 14.85 15.57
N ALA A 225 -18.00 15.91 14.79
CA ALA A 225 -17.59 15.76 13.38
C ALA A 225 -16.34 14.89 13.23
N GLY A 226 -15.33 15.11 14.08
CA GLY A 226 -14.10 14.31 14.09
C GLY A 226 -14.36 12.82 14.44
N LYS A 227 -15.24 12.56 15.41
CA LYS A 227 -15.62 11.20 15.81
C LYS A 227 -16.33 10.46 14.67
N VAL A 228 -17.32 11.09 14.05
CA VAL A 228 -18.05 10.54 12.89
C VAL A 228 -17.07 10.24 11.75
N TYR A 229 -16.22 11.20 11.41
CA TYR A 229 -15.22 11.03 10.34
C TYR A 229 -14.33 9.82 10.59
N ALA A 230 -13.75 9.73 11.77
CA ALA A 230 -12.80 8.64 12.06
C ALA A 230 -13.47 7.26 12.08
N LYS A 231 -14.67 7.13 12.64
CA LYS A 231 -15.43 5.87 12.62
C LYS A 231 -15.77 5.43 11.19
N CYS A 232 -16.24 6.35 10.35
CA CYS A 232 -16.60 6.03 8.98
C CYS A 232 -15.37 5.66 8.13
N ILE A 233 -14.23 6.37 8.26
CA ILE A 233 -12.99 6.01 7.55
C ILE A 233 -12.48 4.64 7.98
N MET A 234 -12.52 4.34 9.27
CA MET A 234 -12.08 3.05 9.79
C MET A 234 -12.98 1.91 9.30
N ASP A 235 -14.29 2.09 9.29
CA ASP A 235 -15.23 1.08 8.81
C ASP A 235 -15.13 0.90 7.29
N PHE A 236 -14.92 1.99 6.54
CA PHE A 236 -14.67 1.90 5.10
C PHE A 236 -13.43 1.06 4.81
N GLU A 237 -12.31 1.33 5.48
CA GLU A 237 -11.04 0.61 5.28
C GLU A 237 -11.16 -0.88 5.62
N ASN A 238 -11.79 -1.20 6.78
CA ASN A 238 -11.77 -2.54 7.31
C ASN A 238 -12.91 -3.44 6.82
N ARG A 239 -14.00 -2.86 6.33
CA ARG A 239 -15.20 -3.61 5.93
C ARG A 239 -15.70 -3.22 4.54
N ILE A 240 -16.18 -1.98 4.36
CA ILE A 240 -16.90 -1.58 3.14
C ILE A 240 -16.02 -1.80 1.90
N LYS A 241 -14.77 -1.35 1.94
CA LYS A 241 -13.83 -1.43 0.82
C LYS A 241 -13.56 -2.88 0.36
N ALA A 242 -13.46 -3.81 1.31
CA ALA A 242 -13.24 -5.23 1.03
C ALA A 242 -14.49 -5.96 0.53
N ASP A 243 -15.66 -5.57 1.04
CA ASP A 243 -16.92 -6.29 0.83
C ASP A 243 -17.78 -5.70 -0.29
N PHE A 244 -17.47 -4.52 -0.81
CA PHE A 244 -18.26 -3.86 -1.86
C PHE A 244 -18.32 -4.72 -3.14
N ARG A 245 -19.53 -4.92 -3.66
CA ARG A 245 -19.80 -5.77 -4.86
C ARG A 245 -20.68 -5.10 -5.91
N ASN A 246 -21.03 -3.81 -5.75
CA ASN A 246 -21.95 -3.08 -6.64
C ASN A 246 -23.29 -3.84 -6.87
N ASN A 247 -23.91 -4.29 -5.80
CA ASN A 247 -25.13 -5.10 -5.81
C ASN A 247 -26.38 -4.36 -5.29
N GLY A 248 -26.31 -3.03 -5.16
CA GLY A 248 -27.39 -2.19 -4.62
C GLY A 248 -27.45 -2.15 -3.09
N GLN A 249 -26.49 -2.78 -2.39
CA GLN A 249 -26.44 -2.80 -0.92
C GLN A 249 -26.23 -1.40 -0.35
N LYS A 250 -26.95 -1.09 0.74
CA LYS A 250 -26.68 0.09 1.58
C LYS A 250 -25.74 -0.31 2.73
N TRP A 251 -24.88 0.63 3.12
CA TRP A 251 -23.87 0.43 4.16
C TRP A 251 -24.17 1.36 5.33
N ALA A 252 -24.50 0.79 6.49
CA ALA A 252 -24.70 1.52 7.72
C ALA A 252 -23.44 1.40 8.60
N VAL A 253 -22.97 2.55 9.10
CA VAL A 253 -21.81 2.68 9.99
C VAL A 253 -22.26 3.25 11.31
N ASP A 254 -22.03 2.53 12.42
CA ASP A 254 -22.26 3.03 13.77
C ASP A 254 -21.31 4.19 14.06
N VAL A 255 -21.84 5.40 14.11
CA VAL A 255 -21.06 6.61 14.41
C VAL A 255 -21.05 6.97 15.90
N GLY A 256 -21.84 6.27 16.72
CA GLY A 256 -21.87 6.37 18.17
C GLY A 256 -22.22 7.76 18.68
N ILE A 257 -23.21 8.40 18.03
CA ILE A 257 -23.81 9.66 18.46
C ILE A 257 -25.32 9.46 18.59
N GLU A 258 -25.93 10.09 19.58
CA GLU A 258 -27.39 10.00 19.80
C GLU A 258 -28.17 11.03 18.97
N ALA A 259 -27.50 12.11 18.54
CA ALA A 259 -28.12 13.15 17.76
C ALA A 259 -28.36 12.71 16.31
N GLU A 260 -29.51 13.03 15.79
CA GLU A 260 -29.92 12.73 14.43
C GLU A 260 -29.58 13.89 13.47
N PHE A 261 -29.11 13.52 12.28
CA PHE A 261 -28.82 14.46 11.19
C PHE A 261 -29.31 13.86 9.86
N PRO A 262 -30.64 13.87 9.60
CA PRO A 262 -31.21 13.23 8.40
C PRO A 262 -30.63 13.75 7.09
N GLU A 263 -30.32 15.06 6.99
CA GLU A 263 -29.66 15.65 5.81
C GLU A 263 -28.27 15.08 5.55
N ALA A 264 -27.58 14.58 6.60
CA ALA A 264 -26.29 13.91 6.51
C ALA A 264 -26.43 12.37 6.38
N GLY A 265 -27.64 11.85 6.45
CA GLY A 265 -27.94 10.42 6.45
C GLY A 265 -27.57 9.73 7.77
N ILE A 266 -27.71 10.44 8.90
CA ILE A 266 -27.51 9.88 10.23
C ILE A 266 -28.86 9.76 10.94
N GLU A 267 -29.26 8.53 11.20
CA GLU A 267 -30.48 8.15 11.89
C GLU A 267 -30.16 7.01 12.86
N GLU A 268 -30.76 7.01 14.04
CA GLU A 268 -30.56 5.98 15.08
C GLU A 268 -29.08 5.68 15.42
N GLY A 269 -28.21 6.70 15.31
CA GLY A 269 -26.77 6.54 15.57
C GLY A 269 -25.95 5.95 14.42
N TYR A 270 -26.57 5.70 13.26
CA TYR A 270 -25.91 5.13 12.07
C TYR A 270 -25.85 6.14 10.92
N MET A 271 -24.66 6.30 10.32
CA MET A 271 -24.52 6.98 9.05
C MET A 271 -24.65 5.98 7.90
N THR A 272 -25.56 6.25 6.99
CA THR A 272 -25.83 5.37 5.82
C THR A 272 -25.15 5.89 4.58
N PHE A 273 -24.52 4.97 3.84
CA PHE A 273 -23.98 5.19 2.49
C PHE A 273 -24.75 4.32 1.49
N THR A 274 -25.11 4.90 0.36
CA THR A 274 -25.77 4.16 -0.73
C THR A 274 -24.74 3.41 -1.56
N ASN A 275 -25.21 2.43 -2.36
CA ASN A 275 -24.38 1.73 -3.33
C ASN A 275 -23.69 2.70 -4.31
N GLU A 276 -24.44 3.72 -4.77
CA GLU A 276 -23.97 4.72 -5.73
C GLU A 276 -22.87 5.60 -5.11
N GLU A 277 -23.01 6.01 -3.84
CA GLU A 277 -21.98 6.77 -3.13
C GLU A 277 -20.68 5.95 -3.00
N ILE A 278 -20.78 4.65 -2.73
CA ILE A 278 -19.59 3.79 -2.66
C ILE A 278 -19.05 3.53 -4.08
N LEU A 279 -19.89 3.31 -5.08
CA LEU A 279 -19.46 3.13 -6.46
C LEU A 279 -18.66 4.34 -6.97
N GLN A 280 -19.05 5.56 -6.61
CA GLN A 280 -18.30 6.78 -6.93
C GLN A 280 -16.88 6.79 -6.37
N CYS A 281 -16.59 6.02 -5.31
CA CYS A 281 -15.23 5.86 -4.82
C CYS A 281 -14.41 4.95 -5.73
N PHE A 282 -15.03 3.88 -6.24
CA PHE A 282 -14.34 2.82 -6.99
C PHE A 282 -14.21 3.14 -8.49
N GLU A 283 -15.26 3.66 -9.10
CA GLU A 283 -15.34 3.82 -10.54
C GLU A 283 -14.17 4.59 -11.17
N PRO A 284 -13.73 5.74 -10.64
CA PRO A 284 -12.60 6.46 -11.22
C PRO A 284 -11.29 5.66 -11.15
N VAL A 285 -11.10 4.92 -10.05
CA VAL A 285 -9.90 4.11 -9.82
C VAL A 285 -9.88 2.90 -10.75
N VAL A 286 -10.99 2.17 -10.83
CA VAL A 286 -11.13 1.00 -11.71
C VAL A 286 -11.00 1.39 -13.17
N ASN A 287 -11.64 2.48 -13.60
CA ASN A 287 -11.54 2.97 -14.98
C ASN A 287 -10.10 3.35 -15.34
N ARG A 288 -9.35 3.96 -14.41
CA ARG A 288 -7.94 4.27 -14.63
C ARG A 288 -7.08 3.02 -14.76
N ILE A 289 -7.30 2.01 -13.92
CA ILE A 289 -6.61 0.72 -14.02
C ILE A 289 -6.91 0.05 -15.37
N LEU A 290 -8.18 0.02 -15.79
CA LEU A 290 -8.57 -0.56 -17.06
C LEU A 290 -7.95 0.18 -18.26
N GLU A 291 -7.80 1.49 -18.19
CA GLU A 291 -7.11 2.28 -19.21
C GLU A 291 -5.62 1.87 -19.31
N LEU A 292 -4.92 1.78 -18.16
CA LEU A 292 -3.52 1.33 -18.12
C LEU A 292 -3.37 -0.08 -18.70
N VAL A 293 -4.25 -1.01 -18.33
CA VAL A 293 -4.25 -2.38 -18.87
C VAL A 293 -4.45 -2.39 -20.38
N ARG A 294 -5.43 -1.64 -20.90
CA ARG A 294 -5.68 -1.55 -22.34
C ARG A 294 -4.46 -1.01 -23.09
N ASN A 295 -3.81 0.01 -22.57
CA ASN A 295 -2.62 0.60 -23.19
C ASN A 295 -1.46 -0.41 -23.24
N GLN A 296 -1.26 -1.19 -22.19
CA GLN A 296 -0.24 -2.25 -22.17
C GLN A 296 -0.57 -3.38 -23.17
N ILE A 297 -1.82 -3.82 -23.25
CA ILE A 297 -2.25 -4.83 -24.23
C ILE A 297 -1.98 -4.35 -25.66
N ILE A 298 -2.30 -3.10 -25.98
CA ILE A 298 -2.03 -2.51 -27.29
C ILE A 298 -0.52 -2.49 -27.57
N ALA A 299 0.31 -2.13 -26.61
CA ALA A 299 1.76 -2.10 -26.76
C ALA A 299 2.36 -3.51 -27.00
N ILE A 300 1.84 -4.54 -26.31
CA ILE A 300 2.25 -5.95 -26.51
C ILE A 300 1.87 -6.41 -27.93
N GLN A 301 0.63 -6.15 -28.35
CA GLN A 301 0.14 -6.53 -29.67
C GLN A 301 0.91 -5.85 -30.81
N ALA A 302 1.32 -4.59 -30.63
CA ALA A 302 2.11 -3.86 -31.61
C ALA A 302 3.48 -4.50 -31.90
N GLN A 303 3.96 -5.37 -31.00
CA GLN A 303 5.20 -6.15 -31.17
C GLN A 303 4.97 -7.54 -31.77
N ASN A 304 3.77 -7.82 -32.32
CA ASN A 304 3.37 -9.13 -32.87
C ASN A 304 3.48 -10.29 -31.87
N ARG A 305 3.27 -10.02 -30.59
CA ARG A 305 3.34 -11.01 -29.50
C ARG A 305 1.94 -11.48 -29.11
N SER A 306 1.78 -12.77 -28.86
CA SER A 306 0.54 -13.31 -28.31
C SER A 306 0.54 -13.20 -26.79
N LEU A 307 -0.42 -12.48 -26.25
CA LEU A 307 -0.63 -12.37 -24.81
C LEU A 307 -1.36 -13.63 -24.31
N GLN A 308 -0.75 -14.39 -23.41
CA GLN A 308 -1.43 -15.44 -22.66
C GLN A 308 -2.24 -14.78 -21.52
N VAL A 309 -3.57 -14.92 -21.59
CA VAL A 309 -4.45 -14.42 -20.54
C VAL A 309 -4.68 -15.52 -19.51
N SER A 310 -4.05 -15.40 -18.36
CA SER A 310 -4.43 -16.18 -17.18
C SER A 310 -5.20 -15.29 -16.20
N ASN A 311 -6.40 -15.73 -15.80
CA ASN A 311 -7.16 -15.09 -14.75
C ASN A 311 -6.46 -15.30 -13.41
N MET A 312 -5.62 -14.35 -12.99
CA MET A 312 -5.16 -14.31 -11.60
C MET A 312 -6.20 -13.55 -10.78
N THR A 313 -7.08 -14.29 -10.12
CA THR A 313 -7.83 -13.73 -9.00
C THR A 313 -6.86 -13.53 -7.85
N SER A 314 -6.71 -12.30 -7.36
CA SER A 314 -6.02 -12.01 -6.11
C SER A 314 -6.66 -12.83 -4.98
N LYS A 315 -6.07 -13.95 -4.62
CA LYS A 315 -6.30 -14.51 -3.30
C LYS A 315 -5.62 -13.53 -2.35
N GLN A 316 -6.44 -12.78 -1.62
CA GLN A 316 -5.99 -12.02 -0.46
C GLN A 316 -5.08 -12.93 0.37
N PHE A 317 -3.84 -12.51 0.56
CA PHE A 317 -3.02 -13.02 1.65
C PHE A 317 -3.67 -12.55 2.95
N THR A 318 -4.58 -13.35 3.49
CA THR A 318 -4.89 -13.29 4.91
C THR A 318 -3.68 -13.88 5.61
N PRO A 319 -2.99 -13.15 6.51
CA PRO A 319 -2.05 -13.78 7.39
C PRO A 319 -2.84 -14.82 8.20
N SER A 320 -2.54 -16.10 8.01
CA SER A 320 -3.00 -17.14 8.93
C SER A 320 -2.47 -16.75 10.30
N ALA A 321 -3.37 -16.39 11.20
CA ALA A 321 -3.10 -16.37 12.61
C ALA A 321 -2.74 -17.80 13.03
N ASN A 322 -1.49 -18.02 13.39
CA ASN A 322 -1.00 -19.06 14.28
C ASN A 322 0.17 -18.48 15.07
#